data_36ac3d95f73ea4d4cc3e06480cd4a7c9
#
_entry.id   36ac3d95f73ea4d4cc3e06480cd4a7c9
#
_cell.length_a   1.000
_cell.length_b   1.000
_cell.length_c   1.000
_cell.angle_alpha   90.00
_cell.angle_beta   90.00
_cell.angle_gamma   90.00
#
_symmetry.space_group_name_H-M   'P 1'
#
loop_
_entity.id
_entity.type
_entity.pdbx_description
1 polymer ?
#
loop_
_entity_poly.entity_id
_entity_poly.type
_entity_poly.pdbx_seq_one_letter_code
_entity_poly.pdbx_strand_id
1 'polypeptide(L)'
;MTPQSGPTPPEESGAAPNMFTRERIGEGGAARVATLVALLDAQEQQPAVRRLRAWAFEALAPEPGESVVDVGAGLGTELRRLAEAVAPNGRAVGVEPNPGLREEASRRAALLGSAATFIDGDAADLPFADGAVHVLRCERVFQHLADPQAAAHELARVLAPGGRAAVLDSDWGTVISHPGDPDLVRRYTEANWRRMPNPFAARHLPNQLRAAGLLVDHDIGSAALVMPPRALLGSGVVHRNADAAVEEGALTREEADRLLADVMAAARAGTAFFSVTMFGVIGRKPG
;
A
#
# COMPACT_ATOMS: atom_id res chain seq x y z
N MET A 1 20.66 -40.10 -27.48
CA MET A 1 20.25 -38.69 -27.31
C MET A 1 19.10 -38.70 -26.26
N THR A 2 19.44 -38.43 -25.05
CA THR A 2 18.49 -38.31 -23.93
C THR A 2 17.92 -36.88 -23.93
N PRO A 3 16.61 -36.65 -23.79
CA PRO A 3 16.07 -35.32 -23.75
C PRO A 3 16.42 -34.66 -22.40
N GLN A 4 16.99 -33.47 -22.46
CA GLN A 4 17.24 -32.61 -21.31
C GLN A 4 15.88 -32.09 -20.81
N SER A 5 15.54 -32.40 -19.56
CA SER A 5 14.45 -31.80 -18.84
C SER A 5 14.73 -30.30 -18.64
N GLY A 6 13.85 -29.46 -19.17
CA GLY A 6 13.87 -28.01 -18.92
C GLY A 6 13.63 -27.68 -17.44
N PRO A 7 14.00 -26.49 -17.00
CA PRO A 7 13.84 -26.09 -15.61
C PRO A 7 12.35 -26.09 -15.23
N THR A 8 12.04 -26.73 -14.12
CA THR A 8 10.73 -26.70 -13.46
C THR A 8 10.39 -25.23 -13.12
N PRO A 9 9.16 -24.76 -13.38
CA PRO A 9 8.76 -23.44 -12.92
C PRO A 9 8.89 -23.34 -11.38
N PRO A 10 9.21 -22.18 -10.83
CA PRO A 10 9.32 -22.03 -9.39
C PRO A 10 7.98 -22.37 -8.74
N GLU A 11 8.03 -23.18 -7.69
CA GLU A 11 6.89 -23.48 -6.83
C GLU A 11 6.24 -22.17 -6.38
N GLU A 12 4.92 -22.10 -6.44
CA GLU A 12 4.15 -20.96 -5.96
C GLU A 12 4.61 -20.62 -4.55
N SER A 13 5.15 -19.43 -4.39
CA SER A 13 5.59 -18.88 -3.12
C SER A 13 4.38 -18.88 -2.18
N GLY A 14 4.39 -19.78 -1.20
CA GLY A 14 3.37 -19.90 -0.16
C GLY A 14 3.41 -18.72 0.84
N ALA A 15 3.44 -17.50 0.35
CA ALA A 15 3.30 -16.30 1.18
C ALA A 15 1.93 -16.34 1.86
N ALA A 16 1.92 -16.36 3.19
CA ALA A 16 0.68 -16.34 3.95
C ALA A 16 -0.13 -15.10 3.56
N PRO A 17 -1.43 -15.25 3.17
CA PRO A 17 -2.25 -14.14 2.75
C PRO A 17 -2.28 -13.07 3.85
N ASN A 18 -1.91 -11.83 3.50
CA ASN A 18 -1.97 -10.72 4.44
C ASN A 18 -3.41 -10.23 4.62
N MET A 19 -3.64 -9.35 5.62
CA MET A 19 -5.00 -8.91 6.00
C MET A 19 -5.74 -8.12 4.90
N PHE A 20 -5.05 -7.70 3.85
CA PHE A 20 -5.59 -6.90 2.74
C PHE A 20 -5.78 -7.73 1.46
N THR A 21 -5.43 -9.02 1.43
CA THR A 21 -5.65 -9.86 0.25
C THR A 21 -7.12 -10.24 0.13
N ARG A 22 -7.61 -10.36 -1.11
CA ARG A 22 -9.02 -10.67 -1.44
C ARG A 22 -9.51 -11.97 -0.79
N GLU A 23 -8.64 -12.97 -0.65
CA GLU A 23 -8.92 -14.26 -0.03
C GLU A 23 -9.29 -14.16 1.46
N ARG A 24 -8.80 -13.12 2.16
CA ARG A 24 -9.09 -12.89 3.59
C ARG A 24 -10.10 -11.77 3.86
N ILE A 25 -10.62 -11.13 2.84
CA ILE A 25 -11.55 -9.99 2.98
C ILE A 25 -12.83 -10.38 3.73
N GLY A 26 -13.28 -11.62 3.66
CA GLY A 26 -14.47 -12.13 4.36
C GLY A 26 -14.22 -12.74 5.74
N GLU A 27 -12.97 -12.97 6.15
CA GLU A 27 -12.66 -13.63 7.42
C GLU A 27 -12.65 -12.64 8.59
N GLY A 28 -13.35 -12.94 9.67
CA GLY A 28 -13.29 -12.19 10.95
C GLY A 28 -14.32 -11.08 11.15
N GLY A 29 -15.25 -10.86 10.23
CA GLY A 29 -16.43 -10.02 10.43
C GLY A 29 -16.15 -8.57 10.89
N ALA A 30 -17.10 -7.97 11.59
CA ALA A 30 -17.07 -6.56 12.03
C ALA A 30 -15.86 -6.18 12.88
N ALA A 31 -15.35 -7.08 13.73
CA ALA A 31 -14.18 -6.80 14.58
C ALA A 31 -12.91 -6.57 13.76
N ARG A 32 -12.74 -7.32 12.67
CA ARG A 32 -11.61 -7.15 11.78
C ARG A 32 -11.70 -5.85 10.97
N VAL A 33 -12.90 -5.51 10.49
CA VAL A 33 -13.13 -4.22 9.82
C VAL A 33 -12.79 -3.07 10.76
N ALA A 34 -13.23 -3.11 12.02
CA ALA A 34 -12.90 -2.09 13.00
C ALA A 34 -11.38 -1.94 13.23
N THR A 35 -10.65 -3.06 13.24
CA THR A 35 -9.19 -3.06 13.35
C THR A 35 -8.53 -2.40 12.12
N LEU A 36 -9.00 -2.71 10.91
CA LEU A 36 -8.51 -2.10 9.68
C LEU A 36 -8.80 -0.60 9.64
N VAL A 37 -10.02 -0.20 10.03
CA VAL A 37 -10.41 1.22 10.13
C VAL A 37 -9.47 1.97 11.08
N ALA A 38 -9.25 1.45 12.29
CA ALA A 38 -8.35 2.07 13.26
C ALA A 38 -6.91 2.19 12.75
N LEU A 39 -6.42 1.15 12.04
CA LEU A 39 -5.08 1.16 11.43
C LEU A 39 -4.98 2.24 10.35
N LEU A 40 -5.95 2.31 9.44
CA LEU A 40 -5.97 3.30 8.37
C LEU A 40 -6.09 4.72 8.92
N ASP A 41 -6.96 4.95 9.90
CA ASP A 41 -7.09 6.25 10.60
C ASP A 41 -5.76 6.68 11.24
N ALA A 42 -5.06 5.76 11.90
CA ALA A 42 -3.75 6.05 12.50
C ALA A 42 -2.69 6.40 11.44
N GLN A 43 -2.72 5.74 10.30
CA GLN A 43 -1.80 6.01 9.18
C GLN A 43 -2.07 7.38 8.54
N GLU A 44 -3.33 7.78 8.42
CA GLU A 44 -3.72 9.11 7.91
C GLU A 44 -3.23 10.27 8.79
N GLN A 45 -3.02 10.03 10.07
CA GLN A 45 -2.49 11.03 10.98
C GLN A 45 -0.96 11.23 10.87
N GLN A 46 -0.25 10.34 10.14
CA GLN A 46 1.20 10.43 9.99
C GLN A 46 1.60 11.65 9.16
N PRO A 47 2.41 12.58 9.72
CA PRO A 47 2.81 13.80 8.99
C PRO A 47 3.56 13.50 7.68
N ALA A 48 4.35 12.42 7.65
CA ALA A 48 5.09 12.00 6.47
C ALA A 48 4.15 11.55 5.35
N VAL A 49 3.09 10.78 5.66
CA VAL A 49 2.06 10.37 4.70
C VAL A 49 1.35 11.59 4.14
N ARG A 50 0.95 12.53 5.00
CA ARG A 50 0.27 13.76 4.57
C ARG A 50 1.13 14.59 3.62
N ARG A 51 2.43 14.72 3.87
CA ARG A 51 3.34 15.43 2.96
C ARG A 51 3.45 14.75 1.59
N LEU A 52 3.60 13.42 1.58
CA LEU A 52 3.68 12.66 0.33
C LEU A 52 2.37 12.72 -0.46
N ARG A 53 1.23 12.67 0.21
CA ARG A 53 -0.10 12.84 -0.40
C ARG A 53 -0.31 14.25 -0.94
N ALA A 54 0.18 15.28 -0.26
CA ALA A 54 0.13 16.65 -0.75
C ALA A 54 0.96 16.81 -2.04
N TRP A 55 2.18 16.29 -2.06
CA TRP A 55 3.02 16.23 -3.26
C TRP A 55 2.31 15.51 -4.42
N ALA A 56 1.73 14.34 -4.17
CA ALA A 56 1.00 13.58 -5.20
C ALA A 56 -0.22 14.35 -5.73
N PHE A 57 -0.97 15.01 -4.85
CA PHE A 57 -2.12 15.83 -5.24
C PHE A 57 -1.70 17.02 -6.12
N GLU A 58 -0.63 17.71 -5.78
CA GLU A 58 -0.07 18.82 -6.57
C GLU A 58 0.39 18.33 -7.95
N ALA A 59 1.08 17.18 -8.01
CA ALA A 59 1.55 16.60 -9.27
C ALA A 59 0.40 16.09 -10.15
N LEU A 60 -0.67 15.55 -9.55
CA LEU A 60 -1.89 15.17 -10.26
C LEU A 60 -2.67 16.38 -10.77
N ALA A 61 -2.64 17.52 -10.08
CA ALA A 61 -3.34 18.75 -10.44
C ALA A 61 -4.77 18.49 -10.99
N PRO A 62 -5.69 17.90 -10.20
CA PRO A 62 -7.04 17.61 -10.69
C PRO A 62 -7.80 18.88 -11.04
N GLU A 63 -8.53 18.86 -12.18
CA GLU A 63 -9.27 20.00 -12.69
C GLU A 63 -10.79 19.78 -12.63
N PRO A 64 -11.60 20.84 -12.50
CA PRO A 64 -13.05 20.74 -12.52
C PRO A 64 -13.56 20.04 -13.78
N GLY A 65 -14.47 19.08 -13.60
CA GLY A 65 -15.07 18.31 -14.69
C GLY A 65 -14.34 17.01 -15.02
N GLU A 66 -13.16 16.75 -14.45
CA GLU A 66 -12.43 15.52 -14.70
C GLU A 66 -13.06 14.29 -14.01
N SER A 67 -12.79 13.11 -14.60
CA SER A 67 -13.08 11.81 -13.98
C SER A 67 -11.86 11.34 -13.20
N VAL A 68 -12.01 11.13 -11.90
CA VAL A 68 -10.94 10.67 -11.01
C VAL A 68 -11.26 9.31 -10.40
N VAL A 69 -10.24 8.46 -10.25
CA VAL A 69 -10.35 7.14 -9.64
C VAL A 69 -9.27 6.99 -8.56
N ASP A 70 -9.64 6.48 -7.39
CA ASP A 70 -8.72 6.05 -6.32
C ASP A 70 -8.79 4.53 -6.19
N VAL A 71 -7.72 3.83 -6.58
CA VAL A 71 -7.62 2.37 -6.53
C VAL A 71 -7.08 1.94 -5.17
N GLY A 72 -7.81 1.07 -4.47
CA GLY A 72 -7.57 0.75 -3.08
C GLY A 72 -7.94 1.92 -2.17
N ALA A 73 -9.13 2.48 -2.38
CA ALA A 73 -9.56 3.74 -1.75
C ALA A 73 -9.64 3.69 -0.22
N GLY A 74 -9.66 2.51 0.40
CA GLY A 74 -9.74 2.33 1.85
C GLY A 74 -10.91 3.09 2.46
N LEU A 75 -10.62 4.10 3.31
CA LEU A 75 -11.64 4.95 3.95
C LEU A 75 -12.06 6.16 3.11
N GLY A 76 -11.54 6.31 1.90
CA GLY A 76 -11.92 7.34 0.93
C GLY A 76 -11.48 8.76 1.28
N THR A 77 -10.53 8.95 2.17
CA THR A 77 -10.10 10.30 2.61
C THR A 77 -9.53 11.12 1.46
N GLU A 78 -8.62 10.55 0.68
CA GLU A 78 -8.04 11.26 -0.47
C GLU A 78 -9.02 11.37 -1.63
N LEU A 79 -9.88 10.36 -1.83
CA LEU A 79 -10.92 10.44 -2.86
C LEU A 79 -11.89 11.60 -2.61
N ARG A 80 -12.25 11.88 -1.36
CA ARG A 80 -13.10 13.05 -1.04
C ARG A 80 -12.44 14.36 -1.43
N ARG A 81 -11.14 14.50 -1.16
CA ARG A 81 -10.35 15.66 -1.59
C ARG A 81 -10.30 15.82 -3.11
N LEU A 82 -10.14 14.70 -3.83
CA LEU A 82 -10.20 14.68 -5.29
C LEU A 82 -11.61 15.06 -5.80
N ALA A 83 -12.67 14.54 -5.16
CA ALA A 83 -14.06 14.87 -5.52
C ALA A 83 -14.36 16.37 -5.39
N GLU A 84 -13.84 17.02 -4.35
CA GLU A 84 -13.95 18.48 -4.17
C GLU A 84 -13.24 19.24 -5.28
N ALA A 85 -12.04 18.78 -5.67
CA ALA A 85 -11.24 19.44 -6.70
C ALA A 85 -11.87 19.38 -8.11
N VAL A 86 -12.57 18.27 -8.42
CA VAL A 86 -13.19 18.10 -9.74
C VAL A 86 -14.64 18.58 -9.82
N ALA A 87 -15.21 19.06 -8.72
CA ALA A 87 -16.57 19.59 -8.68
C ALA A 87 -16.71 20.87 -9.54
N PRO A 88 -17.96 21.21 -10.00
CA PRO A 88 -19.22 20.49 -9.77
C PRO A 88 -19.48 19.35 -10.77
N ASN A 89 -18.82 19.31 -11.92
CA ASN A 89 -19.17 18.43 -13.05
C ASN A 89 -18.29 17.19 -13.16
N GLY A 90 -17.26 17.06 -12.30
CA GLY A 90 -16.37 15.91 -12.28
C GLY A 90 -16.97 14.71 -11.56
N ARG A 91 -16.34 13.55 -11.75
CA ARG A 91 -16.75 12.30 -11.12
C ARG A 91 -15.59 11.71 -10.32
N ALA A 92 -15.86 11.29 -9.09
CA ALA A 92 -14.87 10.67 -8.21
C ALA A 92 -15.34 9.28 -7.75
N VAL A 93 -14.58 8.25 -8.11
CA VAL A 93 -14.92 6.85 -7.82
C VAL A 93 -13.76 6.15 -7.11
N GLY A 94 -14.03 5.57 -5.93
CA GLY A 94 -13.10 4.69 -5.22
C GLY A 94 -13.35 3.23 -5.57
N VAL A 95 -12.30 2.52 -5.92
CA VAL A 95 -12.31 1.07 -6.10
C VAL A 95 -11.72 0.45 -4.84
N GLU A 96 -12.51 -0.35 -4.12
CA GLU A 96 -12.08 -0.99 -2.86
C GLU A 96 -12.65 -2.40 -2.78
N PRO A 97 -11.84 -3.46 -2.77
CA PRO A 97 -12.33 -4.83 -2.72
C PRO A 97 -12.98 -5.21 -1.38
N ASN A 98 -12.63 -4.55 -0.27
CA ASN A 98 -13.16 -4.87 1.05
C ASN A 98 -14.56 -4.25 1.25
N PRO A 99 -15.65 -5.05 1.38
CA PRO A 99 -17.00 -4.51 1.51
C PRO A 99 -17.19 -3.67 2.78
N GLY A 100 -16.55 -4.04 3.91
CA GLY A 100 -16.66 -3.28 5.15
C GLY A 100 -15.94 -1.92 5.08
N LEU A 101 -14.80 -1.84 4.37
CA LEU A 101 -14.14 -0.55 4.12
C LEU A 101 -14.95 0.31 3.15
N ARG A 102 -15.55 -0.29 2.09
CA ARG A 102 -16.44 0.43 1.18
C ARG A 102 -17.67 1.03 1.90
N GLU A 103 -18.29 0.25 2.78
CA GLU A 103 -19.42 0.72 3.57
C GLU A 103 -19.00 1.88 4.47
N GLU A 104 -17.90 1.76 5.19
CA GLU A 104 -17.39 2.83 6.06
C GLU A 104 -16.99 4.08 5.26
N ALA A 105 -16.33 3.92 4.11
CA ALA A 105 -15.98 5.02 3.22
C ALA A 105 -17.24 5.76 2.71
N SER A 106 -18.25 5.00 2.27
CA SER A 106 -19.54 5.57 1.82
C SER A 106 -20.26 6.31 2.94
N ARG A 107 -20.28 5.75 4.14
CA ARG A 107 -20.85 6.39 5.33
C ARG A 107 -20.13 7.71 5.66
N ARG A 108 -18.79 7.73 5.62
CA ARG A 108 -17.99 8.94 5.85
C ARG A 108 -18.21 10.00 4.76
N ALA A 109 -18.28 9.59 3.51
CA ALA A 109 -18.56 10.50 2.39
C ALA A 109 -19.95 11.16 2.56
N ALA A 110 -20.98 10.37 2.87
CA ALA A 110 -22.33 10.89 3.11
C ALA A 110 -22.40 11.87 4.29
N LEU A 111 -21.74 11.56 5.40
CA LEU A 111 -21.69 12.44 6.58
C LEU A 111 -21.01 13.80 6.28
N LEU A 112 -20.07 13.83 5.35
CA LEU A 112 -19.32 15.02 4.96
C LEU A 112 -19.89 15.71 3.72
N GLY A 113 -21.00 15.21 3.17
CA GLY A 113 -21.63 15.77 1.97
C GLY A 113 -20.77 15.65 0.70
N SER A 114 -19.87 14.67 0.65
CA SER A 114 -18.97 14.44 -0.49
C SER A 114 -19.68 13.72 -1.62
N ALA A 115 -19.38 14.08 -2.88
CA ALA A 115 -19.86 13.40 -4.08
C ALA A 115 -19.04 12.13 -4.43
N ALA A 116 -18.07 11.74 -3.62
CA ALA A 116 -17.29 10.52 -3.81
C ALA A 116 -18.16 9.27 -3.70
N THR A 117 -18.01 8.35 -4.63
CA THR A 117 -18.73 7.05 -4.66
C THR A 117 -17.72 5.90 -4.57
N PHE A 118 -18.16 4.73 -4.08
CA PHE A 118 -17.28 3.58 -3.88
C PHE A 118 -17.88 2.33 -4.51
N ILE A 119 -17.06 1.60 -5.24
CA ILE A 119 -17.46 0.37 -5.94
C ILE A 119 -16.52 -0.78 -5.62
N ASP A 120 -16.98 -2.01 -5.84
CA ASP A 120 -16.14 -3.20 -5.80
C ASP A 120 -15.25 -3.26 -7.04
N GLY A 121 -14.05 -3.80 -6.90
CA GLY A 121 -13.15 -4.02 -8.02
C GLY A 121 -11.77 -4.47 -7.58
N ASP A 122 -11.00 -4.90 -8.55
CA ASP A 122 -9.61 -5.33 -8.41
C ASP A 122 -8.68 -4.39 -9.19
N ALA A 123 -7.49 -4.14 -8.66
CA ALA A 123 -6.50 -3.31 -9.33
C ALA A 123 -6.01 -3.91 -10.66
N ALA A 124 -6.07 -5.24 -10.82
CA ALA A 124 -5.70 -5.95 -12.04
C ALA A 124 -6.87 -6.13 -13.02
N ASP A 125 -8.09 -5.70 -12.66
CA ASP A 125 -9.30 -5.74 -13.50
C ASP A 125 -10.23 -4.59 -13.09
N LEU A 126 -9.90 -3.39 -13.55
CA LEU A 126 -10.63 -2.18 -13.18
C LEU A 126 -11.94 -2.05 -13.96
N PRO A 127 -13.09 -1.80 -13.30
CA PRO A 127 -14.40 -1.77 -13.92
C PRO A 127 -14.66 -0.44 -14.68
N PHE A 128 -13.72 -0.02 -15.51
CA PHE A 128 -13.80 1.17 -16.36
C PHE A 128 -13.41 0.84 -17.78
N ALA A 129 -14.02 1.55 -18.73
CA ALA A 129 -13.64 1.47 -20.15
C ALA A 129 -12.23 2.06 -20.36
N ASP A 130 -11.60 1.67 -21.48
CA ASP A 130 -10.33 2.23 -21.92
C ASP A 130 -10.43 3.75 -22.07
N GLY A 131 -9.46 4.47 -21.52
CA GLY A 131 -9.40 5.92 -21.66
C GLY A 131 -10.50 6.70 -20.93
N ALA A 132 -11.18 6.12 -19.94
CA ALA A 132 -12.32 6.75 -19.26
C ALA A 132 -11.92 7.65 -18.09
N VAL A 133 -10.65 7.61 -17.63
CA VAL A 133 -10.17 8.23 -16.39
C VAL A 133 -9.11 9.28 -16.71
N HIS A 134 -9.28 10.50 -16.21
CA HIS A 134 -8.31 11.58 -16.38
C HIS A 134 -7.23 11.57 -15.29
N VAL A 135 -7.64 11.31 -14.06
CA VAL A 135 -6.77 11.30 -12.89
C VAL A 135 -6.94 10.00 -12.12
N LEU A 136 -5.84 9.34 -11.85
CA LEU A 136 -5.82 8.09 -11.09
C LEU A 136 -4.88 8.22 -9.89
N ARG A 137 -5.30 7.65 -8.79
CA ARG A 137 -4.49 7.50 -7.59
C ARG A 137 -4.50 6.04 -7.14
N CYS A 138 -3.37 5.56 -6.63
CA CYS A 138 -3.25 4.23 -6.04
C CYS A 138 -2.21 4.29 -4.92
N GLU A 139 -2.59 4.00 -3.67
CA GLU A 139 -1.67 4.06 -2.52
C GLU A 139 -1.67 2.77 -1.72
N ARG A 140 -0.48 2.19 -1.53
CA ARG A 140 -0.23 0.97 -0.72
C ARG A 140 -1.06 -0.24 -1.17
N VAL A 141 -1.18 -0.42 -2.47
CA VAL A 141 -1.87 -1.53 -3.12
C VAL A 141 -0.86 -2.51 -3.71
N PHE A 142 0.13 -2.02 -4.44
CA PHE A 142 1.08 -2.84 -5.20
C PHE A 142 1.85 -3.84 -4.30
N GLN A 143 2.14 -3.48 -3.06
CA GLN A 143 2.76 -4.37 -2.09
C GLN A 143 1.91 -5.63 -1.77
N HIS A 144 0.62 -5.61 -2.08
CA HIS A 144 -0.34 -6.69 -1.78
C HIS A 144 -0.73 -7.53 -3.00
N LEU A 145 -0.36 -7.12 -4.20
CA LEU A 145 -0.78 -7.76 -5.45
C LEU A 145 0.05 -9.00 -5.76
N ALA A 146 -0.60 -10.02 -6.29
CA ALA A 146 0.09 -11.20 -6.84
C ALA A 146 0.77 -10.86 -8.18
N ASP A 147 0.10 -10.06 -9.03
CA ASP A 147 0.65 -9.55 -10.30
C ASP A 147 0.58 -8.01 -10.35
N PRO A 148 1.58 -7.31 -9.83
CA PRO A 148 1.63 -5.85 -9.88
C PRO A 148 1.81 -5.29 -11.30
N GLN A 149 2.34 -6.08 -12.25
CA GLN A 149 2.48 -5.63 -13.63
C GLN A 149 1.13 -5.61 -14.35
N ALA A 150 0.24 -6.59 -14.11
CA ALA A 150 -1.14 -6.55 -14.61
C ALA A 150 -1.87 -5.32 -14.10
N ALA A 151 -1.74 -4.98 -12.82
CA ALA A 151 -2.32 -3.76 -12.28
C ALA A 151 -1.76 -2.50 -12.96
N ALA A 152 -0.45 -2.41 -13.20
CA ALA A 152 0.14 -1.27 -13.92
C ALA A 152 -0.45 -1.12 -15.34
N HIS A 153 -0.69 -2.23 -16.06
CA HIS A 153 -1.34 -2.21 -17.36
C HIS A 153 -2.81 -1.73 -17.28
N GLU A 154 -3.54 -2.17 -16.25
CA GLU A 154 -4.91 -1.72 -16.02
C GLU A 154 -4.99 -0.22 -15.71
N LEU A 155 -4.08 0.30 -14.85
CA LEU A 155 -3.99 1.73 -14.62
C LEU A 155 -3.76 2.49 -15.94
N ALA A 156 -2.84 2.01 -16.78
CA ALA A 156 -2.54 2.63 -18.07
C ALA A 156 -3.71 2.48 -19.07
N ARG A 157 -4.43 1.35 -19.08
CA ARG A 157 -5.59 1.09 -19.96
C ARG A 157 -6.70 2.10 -19.70
N VAL A 158 -7.08 2.27 -18.43
CA VAL A 158 -8.22 3.12 -18.07
C VAL A 158 -7.92 4.62 -18.17
N LEU A 159 -6.65 5.03 -18.10
CA LEU A 159 -6.27 6.43 -18.28
C LEU A 159 -6.60 6.93 -19.68
N ALA A 160 -7.20 8.11 -19.77
CA ALA A 160 -7.38 8.86 -21.02
C ALA A 160 -6.02 9.29 -21.60
N PRO A 161 -5.91 9.51 -22.93
CA PRO A 161 -4.75 10.20 -23.49
C PRO A 161 -4.51 11.53 -22.76
N GLY A 162 -3.27 11.79 -22.33
CA GLY A 162 -2.92 12.93 -21.48
C GLY A 162 -3.29 12.77 -19.99
N GLY A 163 -3.96 11.68 -19.61
CA GLY A 163 -4.28 11.38 -18.22
C GLY A 163 -3.04 11.04 -17.37
N ARG A 164 -3.19 11.13 -16.07
CA ARG A 164 -2.07 10.96 -15.13
C ARG A 164 -2.46 10.13 -13.91
N ALA A 165 -1.48 9.37 -13.42
CA ALA A 165 -1.58 8.51 -12.23
C ALA A 165 -0.53 8.87 -11.20
N ALA A 166 -0.90 8.92 -9.92
CA ALA A 166 0.03 8.87 -8.80
C ALA A 166 -0.05 7.50 -8.14
N VAL A 167 1.05 6.77 -8.15
CA VAL A 167 1.16 5.47 -7.46
C VAL A 167 2.17 5.59 -6.33
N LEU A 168 1.71 5.35 -5.10
CA LEU A 168 2.48 5.48 -3.88
C LEU A 168 2.54 4.13 -3.18
N ASP A 169 3.73 3.67 -2.79
CA ASP A 169 3.84 2.44 -2.02
C ASP A 169 5.06 2.45 -1.09
N SER A 170 5.12 1.47 -0.20
CA SER A 170 6.22 1.28 0.73
C SER A 170 7.32 0.44 0.11
N ASP A 171 8.57 0.73 0.49
CA ASP A 171 9.71 -0.14 0.25
C ASP A 171 10.19 -0.69 1.59
N TRP A 172 9.80 -1.92 1.90
CA TRP A 172 10.14 -2.56 3.17
C TRP A 172 11.64 -2.89 3.29
N GLY A 173 12.40 -2.82 2.19
CA GLY A 173 13.86 -2.89 2.22
C GLY A 173 14.53 -1.65 2.83
N THR A 174 13.76 -0.60 3.14
CA THR A 174 14.24 0.63 3.79
C THR A 174 13.96 0.68 5.29
N VAL A 175 13.57 -0.44 5.89
CA VAL A 175 13.28 -0.50 7.32
C VAL A 175 14.52 -0.17 8.14
N ILE A 176 14.36 0.78 9.06
CA ILE A 176 15.31 1.08 10.12
C ILE A 176 14.64 0.73 11.45
N SER A 177 15.32 -0.06 12.26
CA SER A 177 14.87 -0.43 13.62
C SER A 177 16.00 -0.22 14.63
N HIS A 178 15.69 0.46 15.73
CA HIS A 178 16.59 0.67 16.86
C HIS A 178 15.77 0.64 18.17
N PRO A 179 16.27 0.01 19.26
CA PRO A 179 17.51 -0.76 19.35
C PRO A 179 17.39 -2.14 18.72
N GLY A 180 18.49 -2.84 18.69
CA GLY A 180 18.62 -4.24 18.30
C GLY A 180 20.01 -4.53 17.75
N ASP A 181 20.46 -5.74 17.95
CA ASP A 181 21.65 -6.26 17.27
C ASP A 181 21.40 -6.20 15.75
N PRO A 182 22.31 -5.57 14.95
CA PRO A 182 22.10 -5.38 13.53
C PRO A 182 21.84 -6.68 12.75
N ASP A 183 22.47 -7.80 13.15
CA ASP A 183 22.25 -9.09 12.48
C ASP A 183 20.87 -9.67 12.84
N LEU A 184 20.46 -9.58 14.10
CA LEU A 184 19.12 -9.99 14.51
C LEU A 184 18.03 -9.17 13.77
N VAL A 185 18.19 -7.85 13.73
CA VAL A 185 17.27 -6.95 13.02
C VAL A 185 17.20 -7.31 11.53
N ARG A 186 18.34 -7.56 10.88
CA ARG A 186 18.40 -7.96 9.47
C ARG A 186 17.65 -9.27 9.24
N ARG A 187 17.95 -10.33 10.00
CA ARG A 187 17.31 -11.66 9.86
C ARG A 187 15.80 -11.60 10.14
N TYR A 188 15.39 -10.86 11.18
CA TYR A 188 14.00 -10.57 11.48
C TYR A 188 13.29 -9.88 10.32
N THR A 189 13.91 -8.85 9.75
CA THR A 189 13.32 -8.07 8.65
C THR A 189 13.21 -8.91 7.37
N GLU A 190 14.26 -9.67 7.03
CA GLU A 190 14.26 -10.55 5.86
C GLU A 190 13.19 -11.66 5.95
N ALA A 191 12.98 -12.26 7.13
CA ALA A 191 11.91 -13.21 7.35
C ALA A 191 10.53 -12.58 7.09
N ASN A 192 10.32 -11.35 7.54
CA ASN A 192 9.08 -10.64 7.27
C ASN A 192 8.86 -10.32 5.80
N TRP A 193 9.91 -9.99 5.04
CA TRP A 193 9.80 -9.76 3.60
C TRP A 193 9.30 -10.98 2.82
N ARG A 194 9.77 -12.19 3.17
CA ARG A 194 9.37 -13.44 2.50
C ARG A 194 7.87 -13.72 2.61
N ARG A 195 7.20 -13.13 3.60
CA ARG A 195 5.77 -13.29 3.86
C ARG A 195 4.91 -12.23 3.15
N MET A 196 5.52 -11.27 2.47
CA MET A 196 4.82 -10.24 1.72
C MET A 196 4.85 -10.56 0.24
N PRO A 197 3.74 -10.38 -0.50
CA PRO A 197 3.74 -10.57 -1.95
C PRO A 197 4.80 -9.71 -2.66
N ASN A 198 4.85 -8.42 -2.36
CA ASN A 198 5.79 -7.46 -2.95
C ASN A 198 6.40 -6.53 -1.90
N PRO A 199 7.38 -6.99 -1.11
CA PRO A 199 7.97 -6.17 -0.04
C PRO A 199 8.72 -4.94 -0.58
N PHE A 200 9.11 -4.95 -1.84
CA PHE A 200 9.88 -3.91 -2.51
C PHE A 200 9.05 -3.16 -3.57
N ALA A 201 7.72 -3.11 -3.40
CA ALA A 201 6.80 -2.57 -4.39
C ALA A 201 7.23 -1.19 -4.90
N ALA A 202 7.54 -0.26 -4.00
CA ALA A 202 7.83 1.12 -4.38
C ALA A 202 9.02 1.27 -5.35
N ARG A 203 10.12 0.53 -5.17
CA ARG A 203 11.29 0.61 -6.08
C ARG A 203 11.03 0.06 -7.46
N HIS A 204 10.01 -0.77 -7.62
CA HIS A 204 9.62 -1.38 -8.89
C HIS A 204 8.64 -0.51 -9.69
N LEU A 205 7.88 0.39 -9.04
CA LEU A 205 6.86 1.24 -9.66
C LEU A 205 7.35 1.98 -10.92
N PRO A 206 8.53 2.65 -10.94
CA PRO A 206 8.94 3.38 -12.13
C PRO A 206 9.06 2.49 -13.36
N ASN A 207 9.57 1.27 -13.19
CA ASN A 207 9.75 0.33 -14.30
C ASN A 207 8.43 -0.33 -14.70
N GLN A 208 7.57 -0.65 -13.75
CA GLN A 208 6.24 -1.22 -14.02
C GLN A 208 5.35 -0.25 -14.79
N LEU A 209 5.35 1.04 -14.40
CA LEU A 209 4.58 2.06 -15.11
C LEU A 209 5.13 2.34 -16.52
N ARG A 210 6.47 2.36 -16.71
CA ARG A 210 7.06 2.47 -18.05
C ARG A 210 6.73 1.27 -18.92
N ALA A 211 6.80 0.05 -18.39
CA ALA A 211 6.43 -1.17 -19.11
C ALA A 211 4.94 -1.18 -19.50
N ALA A 212 4.08 -0.51 -18.74
CA ALA A 212 2.68 -0.29 -19.08
C ALA A 212 2.44 0.86 -20.09
N GLY A 213 3.50 1.50 -20.60
CA GLY A 213 3.41 2.55 -21.61
C GLY A 213 3.23 3.97 -21.05
N LEU A 214 3.39 4.19 -19.76
CA LEU A 214 3.32 5.52 -19.17
C LEU A 214 4.70 6.21 -19.18
N LEU A 215 4.68 7.51 -19.40
CA LEU A 215 5.84 8.37 -19.16
C LEU A 215 5.95 8.64 -17.65
N VAL A 216 7.08 8.30 -17.07
CA VAL A 216 7.32 8.49 -15.63
C VAL A 216 8.05 9.79 -15.40
N ASP A 217 7.49 10.66 -14.54
CA ASP A 217 8.09 11.93 -14.16
C ASP A 217 9.44 11.69 -13.45
N HIS A 218 10.37 12.64 -13.56
CA HIS A 218 11.69 12.53 -12.93
C HIS A 218 11.63 12.78 -11.42
N ASP A 219 10.66 13.55 -10.95
CA ASP A 219 10.46 13.83 -9.53
C ASP A 219 9.78 12.63 -8.86
N ILE A 220 10.52 11.95 -7.99
CA ILE A 220 10.04 10.83 -7.18
C ILE A 220 9.79 11.34 -5.77
N GLY A 221 8.51 11.37 -5.39
CA GLY A 221 8.13 11.72 -4.03
C GLY A 221 8.65 10.69 -3.02
N SER A 222 9.04 11.13 -1.83
CA SER A 222 9.44 10.21 -0.77
C SER A 222 9.08 10.72 0.62
N ALA A 223 8.77 9.80 1.53
CA ALA A 223 8.50 10.11 2.92
C ALA A 223 8.89 8.95 3.84
N ALA A 224 9.71 9.20 4.83
CA ALA A 224 9.99 8.25 5.90
C ALA A 224 8.82 8.24 6.90
N LEU A 225 8.13 7.10 6.99
CA LEU A 225 7.12 6.84 8.02
C LEU A 225 7.84 6.45 9.29
N VAL A 226 7.93 7.37 10.23
CA VAL A 226 8.51 7.10 11.55
C VAL A 226 7.38 6.76 12.51
N MET A 227 7.39 5.55 13.05
CA MET A 227 6.38 5.15 14.03
C MET A 227 6.69 5.75 15.42
N PRO A 228 5.69 6.33 16.09
CA PRO A 228 5.86 6.74 17.48
C PRO A 228 6.26 5.53 18.35
N PRO A 229 7.26 5.64 19.25
CA PRO A 229 7.73 4.51 20.05
C PRO A 229 6.61 3.75 20.76
N ARG A 230 5.63 4.45 21.32
CA ARG A 230 4.49 3.84 22.03
C ARG A 230 3.56 3.04 21.12
N ALA A 231 3.51 3.33 19.83
CA ALA A 231 2.69 2.55 18.89
C ALA A 231 3.21 1.11 18.71
N LEU A 232 4.50 0.86 18.96
CA LEU A 232 5.09 -0.48 18.94
C LEU A 232 4.53 -1.37 20.07
N LEU A 233 4.14 -0.77 21.21
CA LEU A 233 3.64 -1.51 22.38
C LEU A 233 2.23 -2.11 22.17
N GLY A 234 1.40 -1.44 21.37
CA GLY A 234 -0.03 -1.80 21.23
C GLY A 234 -0.35 -2.66 20.02
N SER A 235 0.52 -2.73 19.04
CA SER A 235 0.17 -3.33 17.73
C SER A 235 0.17 -4.85 17.70
N GLY A 236 0.90 -5.51 18.60
CA GLY A 236 1.14 -6.96 18.55
C GLY A 236 1.86 -7.43 17.27
N VAL A 237 2.07 -6.55 16.30
CA VAL A 237 2.70 -6.87 15.01
C VAL A 237 4.14 -7.32 15.21
N VAL A 238 4.88 -6.62 16.08
CA VAL A 238 6.29 -6.93 16.34
C VAL A 238 6.44 -8.35 16.90
N HIS A 239 5.54 -8.77 17.82
CA HIS A 239 5.54 -10.12 18.38
C HIS A 239 5.20 -11.17 17.32
N ARG A 240 4.09 -10.99 16.59
CA ARG A 240 3.70 -11.92 15.52
C ARG A 240 4.79 -12.09 14.46
N ASN A 241 5.48 -11.01 14.12
CA ASN A 241 6.57 -11.06 13.16
C ASN A 241 7.80 -11.79 13.73
N ALA A 242 8.07 -11.66 15.03
CA ALA A 242 9.14 -12.41 15.71
C ALA A 242 8.81 -13.90 15.80
N ASP A 243 7.56 -14.24 16.15
CA ASP A 243 7.10 -15.63 16.17
C ASP A 243 7.24 -16.28 14.77
N ALA A 244 6.84 -15.58 13.74
CA ALA A 244 6.99 -16.02 12.37
C ALA A 244 8.45 -16.21 11.94
N ALA A 245 9.35 -15.32 12.35
CA ALA A 245 10.78 -15.46 12.07
C ALA A 245 11.38 -16.70 12.77
N VAL A 246 10.84 -17.08 13.93
CA VAL A 246 11.23 -18.34 14.61
C VAL A 246 10.65 -19.56 13.89
N GLU A 247 9.39 -19.53 13.48
CA GLU A 247 8.74 -20.61 12.72
C GLU A 247 9.47 -20.90 11.41
N GLU A 248 9.98 -19.87 10.74
CA GLU A 248 10.78 -19.98 9.52
C GLU A 248 12.25 -20.36 9.75
N GLY A 249 12.69 -20.48 11.02
CA GLY A 249 14.08 -20.78 11.36
C GLY A 249 15.07 -19.63 11.11
N ALA A 250 14.57 -18.42 10.86
CA ALA A 250 15.40 -17.23 10.67
C ALA A 250 16.00 -16.74 12.00
N LEU A 251 15.28 -16.91 13.11
CA LEU A 251 15.72 -16.62 14.46
C LEU A 251 15.51 -17.85 15.37
N THR A 252 16.35 -18.02 16.37
CA THR A 252 16.02 -18.87 17.51
C THR A 252 15.01 -18.18 18.42
N ARG A 253 14.31 -18.93 19.28
CA ARG A 253 13.38 -18.35 20.27
C ARG A 253 14.10 -17.37 21.19
N GLU A 254 15.31 -17.71 21.66
CA GLU A 254 16.13 -16.85 22.53
C GLU A 254 16.51 -15.53 21.84
N GLU A 255 16.89 -15.59 20.56
CA GLU A 255 17.20 -14.39 19.77
C GLU A 255 15.98 -13.49 19.58
N ALA A 256 14.82 -14.09 19.27
CA ALA A 256 13.56 -13.37 19.12
C ALA A 256 13.13 -12.70 20.43
N ASP A 257 13.21 -13.41 21.55
CA ASP A 257 12.82 -12.89 22.86
C ASP A 257 13.75 -11.74 23.30
N ARG A 258 15.06 -11.84 23.02
CA ARG A 258 16.02 -10.76 23.26
C ARG A 258 15.71 -9.52 22.43
N LEU A 259 15.48 -9.68 21.11
CA LEU A 259 15.13 -8.58 20.24
C LEU A 259 13.84 -7.88 20.69
N LEU A 260 12.81 -8.68 21.03
CA LEU A 260 11.54 -8.15 21.55
C LEU A 260 11.74 -7.40 22.87
N ALA A 261 12.52 -7.94 23.81
CA ALA A 261 12.79 -7.30 25.09
C ALA A 261 13.43 -5.92 24.90
N ASP A 262 14.46 -5.82 24.03
CA ASP A 262 15.17 -4.59 23.74
C ASP A 262 14.23 -3.55 23.09
N VAL A 263 13.48 -3.95 22.06
CA VAL A 263 12.54 -3.05 21.36
C VAL A 263 11.42 -2.59 22.29
N MET A 264 10.84 -3.50 23.12
CA MET A 264 9.77 -3.14 24.05
C MET A 264 10.25 -2.26 25.19
N ALA A 265 11.47 -2.47 25.70
CA ALA A 265 12.07 -1.61 26.71
C ALA A 265 12.28 -0.19 26.17
N ALA A 266 12.86 -0.06 24.98
CA ALA A 266 13.07 1.23 24.34
C ALA A 266 11.74 1.91 23.98
N ALA A 267 10.73 1.15 23.55
CA ALA A 267 9.40 1.70 23.26
C ALA A 267 8.75 2.30 24.52
N ARG A 268 8.88 1.62 25.68
CA ARG A 268 8.41 2.15 26.97
C ARG A 268 9.19 3.40 27.41
N ALA A 269 10.49 3.41 27.16
CA ALA A 269 11.36 4.56 27.47
C ALA A 269 11.18 5.74 26.47
N GLY A 270 10.48 5.53 25.35
CA GLY A 270 10.32 6.54 24.31
C GLY A 270 11.56 6.74 23.42
N THR A 271 12.50 5.79 23.44
CA THR A 271 13.78 5.85 22.69
C THR A 271 13.83 4.90 21.50
N ALA A 272 12.80 4.06 21.30
CA ALA A 272 12.72 3.21 20.11
C ALA A 272 12.57 4.06 18.84
N PHE A 273 13.21 3.63 17.77
CA PHE A 273 13.05 4.20 16.44
C PHE A 273 12.71 3.10 15.44
N PHE A 274 11.60 3.26 14.75
CA PHE A 274 11.22 2.40 13.64
C PHE A 274 10.74 3.27 12.48
N SER A 275 11.27 3.03 11.30
CA SER A 275 10.79 3.69 10.10
C SER A 275 10.81 2.79 8.88
N VAL A 276 9.94 3.11 7.92
CA VAL A 276 9.94 2.57 6.55
C VAL A 276 9.72 3.73 5.58
N THR A 277 10.33 3.67 4.40
CA THR A 277 10.14 4.74 3.40
C THR A 277 9.02 4.36 2.42
N MET A 278 8.10 5.30 2.22
CA MET A 278 7.19 5.31 1.08
C MET A 278 7.79 6.16 -0.04
N PHE A 279 7.53 5.73 -1.29
CA PHE A 279 7.84 6.50 -2.49
C PHE A 279 6.57 6.71 -3.30
N GLY A 280 6.52 7.84 -4.00
CA GLY A 280 5.44 8.18 -4.92
C GLY A 280 5.99 8.39 -6.32
N VAL A 281 5.32 7.84 -7.31
CA VAL A 281 5.69 7.92 -8.72
C VAL A 281 4.51 8.46 -9.51
N ILE A 282 4.77 9.44 -10.36
CA ILE A 282 3.78 9.98 -11.30
C ILE A 282 4.01 9.36 -12.68
N GLY A 283 2.97 8.76 -13.22
CA GLY A 283 2.92 8.25 -14.59
C GLY A 283 1.93 9.04 -15.43
N ARG A 284 2.32 9.42 -16.67
CA ARG A 284 1.47 10.16 -17.60
C ARG A 284 1.23 9.34 -18.87
N LYS A 285 -0.03 9.23 -19.28
CA LYS A 285 -0.36 8.59 -20.56
C LYS A 285 -0.04 9.53 -21.70
N PRO A 286 0.72 9.10 -22.72
CA PRO A 286 0.89 9.92 -23.94
C PRO A 286 -0.43 10.35 -24.53
N GLY A 287 -0.45 11.57 -25.15
CA GLY A 287 -1.61 12.12 -25.84
C GLY A 287 -1.86 11.48 -27.19
#